data_9831ed1e7ef3daee293ed93e16db2d8c
#
_entry.id   9831ed1e7ef3daee293ed93e16db2d8c
#
_cell.length_a   1.000
_cell.length_b   1.000
_cell.length_c   1.000
_cell.angle_alpha   90.00
_cell.angle_beta   90.00
_cell.angle_gamma   90.00
#
_symmetry.space_group_name_H-M   'P 1'
#
loop_
_entity.id
_entity.type
_entity.pdbx_description
1 polymer ?
#
loop_
_entity_poly.entity_id
_entity_poly.type
_entity_poly.pdbx_seq_one_letter_code
_entity_poly.pdbx_strand_id
1 'polypeptide(L)'
;MGEIGIRNVKKSFSGTQVIHGVNLDVAEGEFIVVVGPSGCGKSTLLRMVAGLEPITEGEISIAGRVVNDLEPKERAIAMVFQNYALYPHMSVYANMAYGLKIARKPKDEIDRRVREAARILAIEEYLERRPNQLSGGQRQRVAMGRAIVRDPAVFLFDEPLSNLDAKLRVQMRLEIKQLQRRLGTTSLYVTHDQVEAMTLADRLVVMNQGVAEQIDTPLRVYERPATQFVASFIGSP
;
A
#
# COMPACT_ATOMS: atom_id res chain seq x y z
N MET A 1 5.90 10.26 -11.43
CA MET A 1 5.71 8.95 -10.82
C MET A 1 7.05 8.56 -10.22
N GLY A 2 7.14 7.64 -9.29
CA GLY A 2 8.37 7.46 -8.54
C GLY A 2 8.75 6.00 -8.31
N GLU A 3 10.00 5.67 -8.53
CA GLU A 3 10.64 4.43 -8.11
C GLU A 3 10.83 4.41 -6.59
N ILE A 4 10.99 3.21 -6.01
CA ILE A 4 11.39 3.04 -4.61
C ILE A 4 12.71 2.27 -4.58
N GLY A 5 13.70 2.80 -3.87
CA GLY A 5 14.94 2.11 -3.54
C GLY A 5 14.99 1.79 -2.05
N ILE A 6 15.26 0.54 -1.70
CA ILE A 6 15.49 0.09 -0.33
C ILE A 6 16.86 -0.59 -0.33
N ARG A 7 17.80 -0.05 0.45
CA ARG A 7 19.20 -0.49 0.48
C ARG A 7 19.60 -0.90 1.89
N ASN A 8 19.84 -2.19 2.09
CA ASN A 8 20.31 -2.77 3.35
C ASN A 8 19.53 -2.26 4.59
N VAL A 9 18.20 -2.09 4.43
CA VAL A 9 17.38 -1.51 5.48
C VAL A 9 17.24 -2.49 6.63
N LYS A 10 17.58 -2.01 7.85
CA LYS A 10 17.45 -2.75 9.10
C LYS A 10 16.56 -2.01 10.07
N LYS A 11 15.88 -2.75 10.93
CA LYS A 11 15.08 -2.23 12.03
C LYS A 11 15.26 -3.03 13.30
N SER A 12 15.54 -2.31 14.37
CA SER A 12 15.54 -2.86 15.73
C SER A 12 14.58 -2.10 16.62
N PHE A 13 13.87 -2.82 17.51
CA PHE A 13 13.05 -2.28 18.59
C PHE A 13 13.62 -2.74 19.92
N SER A 14 13.98 -1.80 20.79
CA SER A 14 14.52 -2.11 22.15
C SER A 14 15.60 -3.21 22.12
N GLY A 15 16.51 -3.12 21.15
CA GLY A 15 17.63 -4.09 21.01
C GLY A 15 17.30 -5.37 20.23
N THR A 16 16.04 -5.64 19.92
CA THR A 16 15.64 -6.80 19.11
C THR A 16 15.53 -6.40 17.64
N GLN A 17 16.34 -7.03 16.79
CA GLN A 17 16.28 -6.78 15.36
C GLN A 17 15.08 -7.50 14.74
N VAL A 18 14.28 -6.75 13.96
CA VAL A 18 13.03 -7.21 13.33
C VAL A 18 13.14 -7.22 11.81
N ILE A 19 13.98 -6.37 11.21
CA ILE A 19 14.30 -6.35 9.78
C ILE A 19 15.81 -6.48 9.63
N HIS A 20 16.24 -7.42 8.76
CA HIS A 20 17.63 -7.91 8.70
C HIS A 20 18.34 -7.54 7.39
N GLY A 21 18.24 -6.28 6.94
CA GLY A 21 18.98 -5.81 5.77
C GLY A 21 18.24 -6.09 4.45
N VAL A 22 16.99 -5.68 4.37
CA VAL A 22 16.18 -5.83 3.15
C VAL A 22 16.72 -4.93 2.05
N ASN A 23 16.84 -5.52 0.83
CA ASN A 23 17.18 -4.82 -0.40
C ASN A 23 16.04 -5.03 -1.40
N LEU A 24 15.53 -3.94 -1.98
CA LEU A 24 14.44 -3.98 -2.96
C LEU A 24 14.51 -2.73 -3.85
N ASP A 25 14.53 -2.94 -5.16
CA ASP A 25 14.29 -1.91 -6.16
C ASP A 25 12.91 -2.10 -6.76
N VAL A 26 12.09 -1.06 -6.71
CA VAL A 26 10.77 -1.03 -7.32
C VAL A 26 10.79 -0.04 -8.47
N ALA A 27 10.52 -0.52 -9.67
CA ALA A 27 10.48 0.31 -10.86
C ALA A 27 9.23 1.22 -10.87
N GLU A 28 9.32 2.29 -11.64
CA GLU A 28 8.17 3.19 -11.84
C GLU A 28 6.98 2.43 -12.42
N GLY A 29 5.80 2.60 -11.80
CA GLY A 29 4.55 1.95 -12.20
C GLY A 29 4.44 0.48 -11.81
N GLU A 30 5.45 -0.10 -11.16
CA GLU A 30 5.44 -1.49 -10.73
C GLU A 30 4.53 -1.74 -9.52
N PHE A 31 3.85 -2.89 -9.50
CA PHE A 31 3.04 -3.36 -8.39
C PHE A 31 3.79 -4.47 -7.63
N ILE A 32 4.42 -4.10 -6.52
CA ILE A 32 5.09 -5.05 -5.63
C ILE A 32 4.15 -5.51 -4.53
N VAL A 33 4.09 -6.81 -4.29
CA VAL A 33 3.39 -7.37 -3.15
C VAL A 33 4.36 -8.00 -2.18
N VAL A 34 4.33 -7.55 -0.94
CA VAL A 34 5.08 -8.13 0.18
C VAL A 34 4.17 -9.12 0.91
N VAL A 35 4.54 -10.38 0.94
CA VAL A 35 3.75 -11.47 1.51
C VAL A 35 4.57 -12.28 2.51
N GLY A 36 3.93 -12.87 3.49
CA GLY A 36 4.58 -13.70 4.53
C GLY A 36 3.69 -13.89 5.75
N PRO A 37 4.11 -14.71 6.72
CA PRO A 37 3.36 -14.98 7.95
C PRO A 37 3.15 -13.72 8.79
N SER A 38 2.19 -13.78 9.72
CA SER A 38 1.98 -12.70 10.69
C SER A 38 3.25 -12.49 11.53
N GLY A 39 3.61 -11.22 11.77
CA GLY A 39 4.78 -10.86 12.58
C GLY A 39 6.14 -10.94 11.85
N CYS A 40 6.22 -11.31 10.57
CA CYS A 40 7.50 -11.39 9.84
C CYS A 40 8.10 -10.03 9.41
N GLY A 41 7.46 -8.90 9.76
CA GLY A 41 8.02 -7.56 9.50
C GLY A 41 7.43 -6.79 8.30
N LYS A 42 6.44 -7.32 7.57
CA LYS A 42 5.83 -6.67 6.37
C LYS A 42 5.32 -5.25 6.63
N SER A 43 4.42 -5.11 7.61
CA SER A 43 3.87 -3.79 7.95
C SER A 43 4.94 -2.86 8.54
N THR A 44 5.95 -3.40 9.20
CA THR A 44 7.10 -2.61 9.66
C THR A 44 7.87 -2.04 8.47
N LEU A 45 8.19 -2.87 7.47
CA LEU A 45 8.84 -2.42 6.23
C LEU A 45 8.01 -1.34 5.53
N LEU A 46 6.70 -1.56 5.37
CA LEU A 46 5.79 -0.59 4.75
C LEU A 46 5.78 0.74 5.52
N ARG A 47 5.71 0.68 6.85
CA ARG A 47 5.71 1.89 7.70
C ARG A 47 7.02 2.65 7.67
N MET A 48 8.16 1.95 7.50
CA MET A 48 9.45 2.60 7.28
C MET A 48 9.49 3.35 5.95
N VAL A 49 8.97 2.77 4.88
CA VAL A 49 8.81 3.46 3.59
C VAL A 49 7.88 4.67 3.73
N ALA A 50 6.79 4.53 4.50
CA ALA A 50 5.85 5.62 4.77
C ALA A 50 6.43 6.74 5.67
N GLY A 51 7.53 6.51 6.37
CA GLY A 51 8.07 7.43 7.38
C GLY A 51 7.28 7.45 8.69
N LEU A 52 6.43 6.45 8.90
CA LEU A 52 5.69 6.25 10.15
C LEU A 52 6.54 5.52 11.20
N GLU A 53 7.63 4.91 10.76
CA GLU A 53 8.61 4.22 11.60
C GLU A 53 10.01 4.54 11.06
N PRO A 54 10.95 5.01 11.90
CA PRO A 54 12.32 5.27 11.46
C PRO A 54 13.06 3.95 11.21
N ILE A 55 13.96 3.93 10.25
CA ILE A 55 14.91 2.83 10.05
C ILE A 55 16.01 2.90 11.11
N THR A 56 16.67 1.78 11.38
CA THR A 56 17.86 1.75 12.27
C THR A 56 19.15 1.93 11.45
N GLU A 57 19.21 1.26 10.30
CA GLU A 57 20.34 1.33 9.36
C GLU A 57 19.83 1.21 7.92
N GLY A 58 20.64 1.61 6.97
CA GLY A 58 20.37 1.51 5.54
C GLY A 58 19.78 2.80 4.95
N GLU A 59 19.18 2.69 3.78
CA GLU A 59 18.67 3.83 3.04
C GLU A 59 17.34 3.48 2.35
N ILE A 60 16.40 4.41 2.39
CA ILE A 60 15.17 4.39 1.58
C ILE A 60 15.16 5.62 0.69
N SER A 61 14.93 5.42 -0.60
CA SER A 61 14.74 6.50 -1.58
C SER A 61 13.40 6.37 -2.28
N ILE A 62 12.79 7.50 -2.63
CA ILE A 62 11.54 7.59 -3.40
C ILE A 62 11.75 8.65 -4.48
N ALA A 63 11.49 8.31 -5.74
CA ALA A 63 11.72 9.18 -6.89
C ALA A 63 13.14 9.77 -6.91
N GLY A 64 14.16 8.94 -6.66
CA GLY A 64 15.59 9.33 -6.63
C GLY A 64 16.02 10.14 -5.40
N ARG A 65 15.09 10.47 -4.48
CA ARG A 65 15.40 11.24 -3.28
C ARG A 65 15.47 10.35 -2.04
N VAL A 66 16.55 10.42 -1.27
CA VAL A 66 16.64 9.77 0.05
C VAL A 66 15.62 10.39 1.01
N VAL A 67 14.82 9.53 1.69
CA VAL A 67 13.69 9.97 2.51
C VAL A 67 13.82 9.58 3.99
N ASN A 68 14.97 9.06 4.43
CA ASN A 68 15.16 8.56 5.80
C ASN A 68 14.66 9.53 6.87
N ASP A 69 15.06 10.81 6.76
CA ASP A 69 14.80 11.85 7.75
C ASP A 69 13.56 12.72 7.41
N LEU A 70 12.84 12.37 6.34
CA LEU A 70 11.65 13.10 5.92
C LEU A 70 10.41 12.61 6.67
N GLU A 71 9.56 13.57 7.09
CA GLU A 71 8.25 13.26 7.63
C GLU A 71 7.33 12.63 6.53
N PRO A 72 6.31 11.84 6.91
CA PRO A 72 5.39 11.19 5.95
C PRO A 72 4.77 12.15 4.93
N LYS A 73 4.46 13.39 5.34
CA LYS A 73 3.86 14.42 4.47
C LYS A 73 4.81 14.90 3.35
N GLU A 74 6.13 14.70 3.51
CA GLU A 74 7.17 15.18 2.61
C GLU A 74 7.65 14.10 1.62
N ARG A 75 7.18 12.84 1.80
CA ARG A 75 7.62 11.68 1.02
C ARG A 75 6.87 11.47 -0.30
N ALA A 76 5.93 12.35 -0.66
CA ALA A 76 5.09 12.22 -1.86
C ALA A 76 4.37 10.86 -1.97
N ILE A 77 3.93 10.30 -0.85
CA ILE A 77 3.24 9.01 -0.76
C ILE A 77 1.77 9.17 -0.35
N ALA A 78 0.98 8.17 -0.64
CA ALA A 78 -0.33 7.98 -0.02
C ALA A 78 -0.47 6.55 0.51
N MET A 79 -1.04 6.41 1.70
CA MET A 79 -1.19 5.12 2.37
C MET A 79 -2.67 4.80 2.62
N VAL A 80 -3.05 3.57 2.28
CA VAL A 80 -4.34 2.96 2.59
C VAL A 80 -4.13 1.97 3.72
N PHE A 81 -4.78 2.23 4.87
CA PHE A 81 -4.64 1.43 6.08
C PHE A 81 -5.65 0.30 6.13
N GLN A 82 -5.34 -0.76 6.85
CA GLN A 82 -6.19 -1.93 7.10
C GLN A 82 -7.59 -1.57 7.65
N ASN A 83 -7.68 -0.56 8.52
CA ASN A 83 -8.93 -0.09 9.12
C ASN A 83 -9.57 1.08 8.37
N TYR A 84 -9.12 1.34 7.12
CA TYR A 84 -9.56 2.45 6.25
C TYR A 84 -9.23 3.85 6.78
N ALA A 85 -9.05 4.03 8.08
CA ALA A 85 -8.75 5.29 8.79
C ALA A 85 -9.66 6.47 8.38
N LEU A 86 -10.96 6.19 8.11
CA LEU A 86 -11.93 7.22 7.77
C LEU A 86 -12.34 8.02 9.02
N TYR A 87 -12.52 9.33 8.83
CA TYR A 87 -13.05 10.21 9.87
C TYR A 87 -14.58 10.01 9.96
N PRO A 88 -15.11 9.41 11.06
CA PRO A 88 -16.51 8.97 11.12
C PRO A 88 -17.52 10.13 11.14
N HIS A 89 -17.09 11.30 11.60
CA HIS A 89 -17.91 12.51 11.68
C HIS A 89 -17.98 13.32 10.39
N MET A 90 -17.13 13.00 9.41
CA MET A 90 -17.04 13.68 8.11
C MET A 90 -17.83 12.93 7.04
N SER A 91 -18.37 13.65 6.04
CA SER A 91 -18.91 13.03 4.82
C SER A 91 -17.79 12.39 3.99
N VAL A 92 -18.17 11.57 3.00
CA VAL A 92 -17.22 11.01 2.00
C VAL A 92 -16.44 12.12 1.33
N TYR A 93 -17.13 13.16 0.84
CA TYR A 93 -16.48 14.33 0.24
C TYR A 93 -15.46 14.95 1.19
N ALA A 94 -15.85 15.21 2.44
CA ALA A 94 -14.96 15.84 3.42
C ALA A 94 -13.76 14.96 3.77
N ASN A 95 -13.94 13.63 3.86
CA ASN A 95 -12.86 12.67 4.03
C ASN A 95 -11.85 12.73 2.90
N MET A 96 -12.30 12.74 1.64
CA MET A 96 -11.43 12.81 0.47
C MET A 96 -10.72 14.17 0.37
N ALA A 97 -11.45 15.26 0.62
CA ALA A 97 -10.93 16.63 0.54
C ALA A 97 -9.93 17.00 1.65
N TYR A 98 -9.90 16.25 2.77
CA TYR A 98 -9.20 16.64 3.98
C TYR A 98 -7.71 16.93 3.77
N GLY A 99 -6.98 16.02 3.10
CA GLY A 99 -5.56 16.20 2.82
C GLY A 99 -5.25 17.42 1.94
N LEU A 100 -6.11 17.68 0.96
CA LEU A 100 -5.96 18.86 0.07
C LEU A 100 -6.24 20.17 0.81
N LYS A 101 -7.19 20.17 1.77
CA LYS A 101 -7.47 21.33 2.63
C LYS A 101 -6.29 21.65 3.53
N ILE A 102 -5.65 20.65 4.15
CA ILE A 102 -4.42 20.84 4.95
C ILE A 102 -3.30 21.40 4.07
N ALA A 103 -3.17 20.91 2.84
CA ALA A 103 -2.21 21.42 1.86
C ALA A 103 -2.58 22.79 1.30
N ARG A 104 -3.67 23.43 1.80
CA ARG A 104 -4.16 24.77 1.42
C ARG A 104 -4.41 24.91 -0.09
N LYS A 105 -4.87 23.84 -0.76
CA LYS A 105 -5.23 23.89 -2.18
C LYS A 105 -6.48 24.77 -2.39
N PRO A 106 -6.61 25.42 -3.57
CA PRO A 106 -7.81 26.18 -3.93
C PRO A 106 -9.08 25.33 -3.89
N LYS A 107 -10.22 25.92 -3.53
CA LYS A 107 -11.51 25.20 -3.43
C LYS A 107 -11.91 24.50 -4.72
N ASP A 108 -11.72 25.17 -5.85
CA ASP A 108 -12.07 24.62 -7.17
C ASP A 108 -11.19 23.43 -7.54
N GLU A 109 -9.90 23.46 -7.20
CA GLU A 109 -8.99 22.32 -7.37
C GLU A 109 -9.41 21.13 -6.49
N ILE A 110 -9.78 21.41 -5.23
CA ILE A 110 -10.27 20.39 -4.31
C ILE A 110 -11.53 19.72 -4.87
N ASP A 111 -12.54 20.50 -5.28
CA ASP A 111 -13.80 19.95 -5.81
C ASP A 111 -13.56 19.12 -7.06
N ARG A 112 -12.77 19.63 -8.00
CA ARG A 112 -12.40 18.93 -9.22
C ARG A 112 -11.74 17.57 -8.92
N ARG A 113 -10.69 17.55 -8.09
CA ARG A 113 -9.95 16.31 -7.75
C ARG A 113 -10.83 15.31 -7.01
N VAL A 114 -11.66 15.77 -6.07
CA VAL A 114 -12.57 14.89 -5.31
C VAL A 114 -13.59 14.24 -6.24
N ARG A 115 -14.24 15.01 -7.12
CA ARG A 115 -15.24 14.48 -8.06
C ARG A 115 -14.61 13.55 -9.10
N GLU A 116 -13.43 13.86 -9.58
CA GLU A 116 -12.68 12.99 -10.50
C GLU A 116 -12.34 11.64 -9.83
N ALA A 117 -11.80 11.66 -8.63
CA ALA A 117 -11.52 10.43 -7.86
C ALA A 117 -12.81 9.66 -7.53
N ALA A 118 -13.89 10.34 -7.18
CA ALA A 118 -15.18 9.71 -6.91
C ALA A 118 -15.73 8.99 -8.16
N ARG A 119 -15.60 9.60 -9.35
CA ARG A 119 -15.97 9.00 -10.63
C ARG A 119 -15.14 7.77 -10.96
N ILE A 120 -13.81 7.85 -10.78
CA ILE A 120 -12.90 6.71 -11.00
C ILE A 120 -13.31 5.51 -10.15
N LEU A 121 -13.77 5.77 -8.92
CA LEU A 121 -14.11 4.75 -7.92
C LEU A 121 -15.60 4.38 -7.90
N ALA A 122 -16.43 4.99 -8.76
CA ALA A 122 -17.89 4.81 -8.79
C ALA A 122 -18.55 5.03 -7.41
N ILE A 123 -18.23 6.16 -6.75
CA ILE A 123 -18.77 6.56 -5.43
C ILE A 123 -19.36 7.97 -5.43
N GLU A 124 -19.65 8.55 -6.59
CA GLU A 124 -20.18 9.92 -6.72
C GLU A 124 -21.48 10.11 -5.94
N GLU A 125 -22.37 9.13 -6.00
CA GLU A 125 -23.67 9.15 -5.28
C GLU A 125 -23.54 9.11 -3.75
N TYR A 126 -22.37 8.75 -3.22
CA TYR A 126 -22.12 8.63 -1.77
C TYR A 126 -21.40 9.83 -1.16
N LEU A 127 -21.06 10.87 -1.94
CA LEU A 127 -20.21 11.99 -1.50
C LEU A 127 -20.74 12.69 -0.23
N GLU A 128 -22.05 12.77 -0.08
CA GLU A 128 -22.70 13.40 1.09
C GLU A 128 -22.92 12.44 2.27
N ARG A 129 -22.71 11.13 2.07
CA ARG A 129 -22.88 10.13 3.13
C ARG A 129 -21.72 10.15 4.11
N ARG A 130 -21.98 9.63 5.32
CA ARG A 130 -20.94 9.38 6.34
C ARG A 130 -20.49 7.92 6.30
N PRO A 131 -19.30 7.58 6.83
CA PRO A 131 -18.74 6.22 6.82
C PRO A 131 -19.67 5.14 7.41
N ASN A 132 -20.47 5.47 8.42
CA ASN A 132 -21.43 4.54 9.03
C ASN A 132 -22.63 4.19 8.11
N GLN A 133 -22.86 4.94 7.05
CA GLN A 133 -23.90 4.72 6.04
C GLN A 133 -23.39 3.94 4.81
N LEU A 134 -22.16 3.42 4.88
CA LEU A 134 -21.47 2.76 3.76
C LEU A 134 -21.22 1.27 4.06
N SER A 135 -21.27 0.45 3.01
CA SER A 135 -20.79 -0.94 3.07
C SER A 135 -19.25 -1.00 3.24
N GLY A 136 -18.72 -2.19 3.55
CA GLY A 136 -17.27 -2.40 3.67
C GLY A 136 -16.51 -1.98 2.39
N GLY A 137 -16.98 -2.45 1.23
CA GLY A 137 -16.35 -2.09 -0.06
C GLY A 137 -16.47 -0.60 -0.40
N GLN A 138 -17.59 0.05 -0.05
CA GLN A 138 -17.73 1.50 -0.23
C GLN A 138 -16.75 2.26 0.67
N ARG A 139 -16.57 1.86 1.93
CA ARG A 139 -15.54 2.45 2.82
C ARG A 139 -14.14 2.26 2.27
N GLN A 140 -13.84 1.08 1.73
CA GLN A 140 -12.55 0.81 1.05
C GLN A 140 -12.32 1.77 -0.11
N ARG A 141 -13.30 1.95 -1.00
CA ARG A 141 -13.18 2.89 -2.13
C ARG A 141 -13.00 4.33 -1.64
N VAL A 142 -13.66 4.75 -0.57
CA VAL A 142 -13.42 6.08 0.02
C VAL A 142 -11.98 6.22 0.54
N ALA A 143 -11.45 5.19 1.21
CA ALA A 143 -10.04 5.19 1.65
C ALA A 143 -9.07 5.30 0.47
N MET A 144 -9.34 4.59 -0.63
CA MET A 144 -8.58 4.73 -1.88
C MET A 144 -8.72 6.14 -2.47
N GLY A 145 -9.93 6.72 -2.45
CA GLY A 145 -10.18 8.08 -2.91
C GLY A 145 -9.37 9.14 -2.16
N ARG A 146 -9.24 8.98 -0.84
CA ARG A 146 -8.35 9.84 -0.01
C ARG A 146 -6.89 9.79 -0.45
N ALA A 147 -6.45 8.64 -0.93
CA ALA A 147 -5.10 8.46 -1.45
C ALA A 147 -4.94 9.08 -2.85
N ILE A 148 -5.88 8.80 -3.76
CA ILE A 148 -5.85 9.24 -5.18
C ILE A 148 -5.85 10.76 -5.30
N VAL A 149 -6.69 11.45 -4.55
CA VAL A 149 -6.82 12.93 -4.64
C VAL A 149 -5.52 13.67 -4.36
N ARG A 150 -4.57 13.02 -3.67
CA ARG A 150 -3.26 13.59 -3.34
C ARG A 150 -2.26 13.52 -4.49
N ASP A 151 -2.54 12.71 -5.53
CA ASP A 151 -1.66 12.48 -6.66
C ASP A 151 -0.23 12.07 -6.22
N PRO A 152 -0.11 10.96 -5.50
CA PRO A 152 1.17 10.55 -4.92
C PRO A 152 2.10 9.92 -5.96
N ALA A 153 3.41 10.00 -5.73
CA ALA A 153 4.41 9.26 -6.50
C ALA A 153 4.31 7.75 -6.27
N VAL A 154 3.93 7.35 -5.04
CA VAL A 154 3.85 5.94 -4.61
C VAL A 154 2.60 5.70 -3.77
N PHE A 155 1.89 4.60 -4.07
CA PHE A 155 0.83 4.06 -3.21
C PHE A 155 1.36 2.99 -2.27
N LEU A 156 0.98 3.07 -1.00
CA LEU A 156 1.27 2.07 0.03
C LEU A 156 -0.03 1.47 0.55
N PHE A 157 -0.13 0.13 0.58
CA PHE A 157 -1.32 -0.59 1.03
C PHE A 157 -0.95 -1.53 2.19
N ASP A 158 -1.51 -1.29 3.39
CA ASP A 158 -1.32 -2.14 4.58
C ASP A 158 -2.54 -3.03 4.78
N GLU A 159 -2.50 -4.25 4.25
CA GLU A 159 -3.57 -5.27 4.31
C GLU A 159 -4.99 -4.72 4.01
N PRO A 160 -5.20 -4.00 2.90
CA PRO A 160 -6.40 -3.21 2.70
C PRO A 160 -7.67 -4.05 2.55
N LEU A 161 -7.57 -5.35 2.24
CA LEU A 161 -8.72 -6.24 2.00
C LEU A 161 -9.04 -7.19 3.16
N SER A 162 -8.24 -7.19 4.23
CA SER A 162 -8.35 -8.14 5.34
C SER A 162 -9.71 -8.10 6.07
N ASN A 163 -10.36 -6.93 6.10
CA ASN A 163 -11.64 -6.72 6.78
C ASN A 163 -12.88 -6.92 5.88
N LEU A 164 -12.71 -7.51 4.69
CA LEU A 164 -13.78 -7.77 3.74
C LEU A 164 -14.15 -9.26 3.72
N ASP A 165 -15.42 -9.56 3.44
CA ASP A 165 -15.85 -10.93 3.16
C ASP A 165 -15.22 -11.48 1.88
N ALA A 166 -15.23 -12.80 1.71
CA ALA A 166 -14.52 -13.47 0.62
C ALA A 166 -14.98 -13.01 -0.78
N LYS A 167 -16.28 -12.81 -0.99
CA LYS A 167 -16.84 -12.40 -2.29
C LYS A 167 -16.40 -10.97 -2.64
N LEU A 168 -16.53 -10.07 -1.68
CA LEU A 168 -16.15 -8.67 -1.85
C LEU A 168 -14.63 -8.52 -2.02
N ARG A 169 -13.84 -9.35 -1.34
CA ARG A 169 -12.37 -9.39 -1.48
C ARG A 169 -11.94 -9.71 -2.91
N VAL A 170 -12.58 -10.70 -3.55
CA VAL A 170 -12.30 -11.05 -4.96
C VAL A 170 -12.59 -9.86 -5.88
N GLN A 171 -13.74 -9.21 -5.69
CA GLN A 171 -14.09 -8.03 -6.50
C GLN A 171 -13.10 -6.89 -6.30
N MET A 172 -12.78 -6.56 -5.04
CA MET A 172 -11.89 -5.45 -4.71
C MET A 172 -10.45 -5.66 -5.19
N ARG A 173 -9.97 -6.92 -5.24
CA ARG A 173 -8.66 -7.22 -5.87
C ARG A 173 -8.62 -6.78 -7.33
N LEU A 174 -9.63 -7.15 -8.11
CA LEU A 174 -9.72 -6.75 -9.52
C LEU A 174 -9.76 -5.23 -9.67
N GLU A 175 -10.54 -4.55 -8.83
CA GLU A 175 -10.65 -3.10 -8.85
C GLU A 175 -9.32 -2.41 -8.51
N ILE A 176 -8.59 -2.89 -7.50
CA ILE A 176 -7.27 -2.34 -7.13
C ILE A 176 -6.27 -2.51 -8.30
N LYS A 177 -6.21 -3.69 -8.93
CA LYS A 177 -5.31 -3.92 -10.07
C LYS A 177 -5.67 -3.05 -11.28
N GLN A 178 -6.96 -2.92 -11.58
CA GLN A 178 -7.43 -2.05 -12.66
C GLN A 178 -7.13 -0.57 -12.38
N LEU A 179 -7.36 -0.14 -11.14
CA LEU A 179 -7.06 1.22 -10.72
C LEU A 179 -5.58 1.54 -10.84
N GLN A 180 -4.71 0.67 -10.32
CA GLN A 180 -3.27 0.86 -10.40
C GLN A 180 -2.79 0.94 -11.86
N ARG A 181 -3.28 0.05 -12.74
CA ARG A 181 -2.96 0.09 -14.17
C ARG A 181 -3.43 1.40 -14.83
N ARG A 182 -4.61 1.89 -14.46
CA ARG A 182 -5.16 3.15 -14.98
C ARG A 182 -4.36 4.36 -14.55
N LEU A 183 -3.89 4.36 -13.29
CA LEU A 183 -3.11 5.47 -12.73
C LEU A 183 -1.62 5.38 -13.08
N GLY A 184 -1.11 4.18 -13.40
CA GLY A 184 0.31 3.92 -13.66
C GLY A 184 1.20 4.16 -12.44
N THR A 185 0.64 4.28 -11.23
CA THR A 185 1.38 4.67 -10.03
C THR A 185 2.07 3.46 -9.41
N THR A 186 3.33 3.63 -9.02
CA THR A 186 4.12 2.63 -8.28
C THR A 186 3.41 2.25 -6.98
N SER A 187 3.34 0.95 -6.69
CA SER A 187 2.57 0.45 -5.56
C SER A 187 3.33 -0.58 -4.74
N LEU A 188 3.33 -0.42 -3.43
CA LEU A 188 3.82 -1.40 -2.47
C LEU A 188 2.64 -1.88 -1.61
N TYR A 189 2.30 -3.15 -1.74
CA TYR A 189 1.13 -3.78 -1.13
C TYR A 189 1.54 -4.86 -0.15
N VAL A 190 1.05 -4.80 1.07
CA VAL A 190 1.29 -5.82 2.10
C VAL A 190 0.05 -6.67 2.28
N THR A 191 0.24 -7.99 2.32
CA THR A 191 -0.83 -8.95 2.63
C THR A 191 -0.26 -10.21 3.29
N HIS A 192 -1.12 -10.97 3.93
CA HIS A 192 -0.85 -12.35 4.35
C HIS A 192 -1.58 -13.38 3.45
N ASP A 193 -2.40 -12.92 2.52
CA ASP A 193 -3.17 -13.74 1.59
C ASP A 193 -2.33 -14.06 0.33
N GLN A 194 -2.03 -15.34 0.13
CA GLN A 194 -1.23 -15.82 -1.00
C GLN A 194 -1.95 -15.60 -2.34
N VAL A 195 -3.28 -15.70 -2.36
CA VAL A 195 -4.07 -15.49 -3.60
C VAL A 195 -4.02 -14.03 -4.02
N GLU A 196 -4.05 -13.08 -3.05
CA GLU A 196 -3.83 -11.67 -3.33
C GLU A 196 -2.44 -11.46 -3.92
N ALA A 197 -1.43 -12.03 -3.28
CA ALA A 197 -0.05 -11.90 -3.70
C ALA A 197 0.17 -12.42 -5.13
N MET A 198 -0.28 -13.62 -5.42
CA MET A 198 -0.12 -14.27 -6.73
C MET A 198 -0.90 -13.57 -7.86
N THR A 199 -2.02 -12.92 -7.54
CA THR A 199 -2.90 -12.31 -8.56
C THR A 199 -2.65 -10.84 -8.82
N LEU A 200 -2.16 -10.09 -7.82
CA LEU A 200 -1.95 -8.65 -7.92
C LEU A 200 -0.54 -8.28 -8.38
N ALA A 201 0.47 -9.03 -7.94
CA ALA A 201 1.86 -8.63 -8.07
C ALA A 201 2.39 -8.69 -9.51
N ASP A 202 3.22 -7.73 -9.85
CA ASP A 202 4.19 -7.85 -10.94
C ASP A 202 5.44 -8.59 -10.43
N ARG A 203 5.90 -8.28 -9.20
CA ARG A 203 6.84 -9.11 -8.43
C ARG A 203 6.37 -9.27 -6.98
N LEU A 204 6.72 -10.42 -6.40
CA LEU A 204 6.51 -10.76 -4.99
C LEU A 204 7.80 -10.54 -4.20
N VAL A 205 7.64 -10.08 -2.97
CA VAL A 205 8.65 -10.14 -1.91
C VAL A 205 8.13 -11.10 -0.86
N VAL A 206 8.68 -12.31 -0.80
CA VAL A 206 8.32 -13.29 0.23
C VAL A 206 9.17 -13.02 1.47
N MET A 207 8.53 -12.58 2.53
CA MET A 207 9.21 -12.25 3.81
C MET A 207 9.02 -13.36 4.84
N ASN A 208 10.11 -13.65 5.55
CA ASN A 208 10.14 -14.55 6.69
C ASN A 208 11.10 -14.02 7.76
N GLN A 209 10.66 -13.91 9.02
CA GLN A 209 11.50 -13.49 10.15
C GLN A 209 12.38 -12.26 9.85
N GLY A 210 11.83 -11.24 9.22
CA GLY A 210 12.53 -9.99 8.90
C GLY A 210 13.47 -10.04 7.71
N VAL A 211 13.52 -11.15 6.98
CA VAL A 211 14.34 -11.35 5.78
C VAL A 211 13.45 -11.45 4.55
N ALA A 212 13.88 -10.87 3.43
CA ALA A 212 13.30 -11.12 2.12
C ALA A 212 13.91 -12.42 1.55
N GLU A 213 13.20 -13.53 1.67
CA GLU A 213 13.65 -14.88 1.25
C GLU A 213 13.76 -14.99 -0.26
N GLN A 214 12.82 -14.39 -0.98
CA GLN A 214 12.81 -14.37 -2.45
C GLN A 214 12.08 -13.14 -2.97
N ILE A 215 12.62 -12.55 -4.04
CA ILE A 215 12.01 -11.43 -4.78
C ILE A 215 12.01 -11.82 -6.25
N ASP A 216 10.83 -12.15 -6.79
CA ASP A 216 10.69 -12.54 -8.21
C ASP A 216 9.23 -12.40 -8.66
N THR A 217 8.96 -12.70 -9.94
CA THR A 217 7.59 -12.77 -10.46
C THR A 217 6.79 -13.89 -9.78
N PRO A 218 5.45 -13.76 -9.65
CA PRO A 218 4.62 -14.80 -9.02
C PRO A 218 4.88 -16.22 -9.58
N LEU A 219 4.96 -16.35 -10.89
CA LEU A 219 5.19 -17.63 -11.54
C LEU A 219 6.54 -18.25 -11.13
N ARG A 220 7.61 -17.44 -11.12
CA ARG A 220 8.94 -17.93 -10.72
C ARG A 220 9.01 -18.30 -9.25
N VAL A 221 8.37 -17.54 -8.37
CA VAL A 221 8.30 -17.88 -6.94
C VAL A 221 7.61 -19.23 -6.74
N TYR A 222 6.56 -19.50 -7.50
CA TYR A 222 5.84 -20.79 -7.45
C TYR A 222 6.64 -21.95 -8.05
N GLU A 223 7.20 -21.78 -9.25
CA GLU A 223 7.88 -22.87 -9.98
C GLU A 223 9.31 -23.14 -9.48
N ARG A 224 9.98 -22.13 -8.95
CA ARG A 224 11.40 -22.17 -8.53
C ARG A 224 11.58 -21.48 -7.19
N PRO A 225 10.99 -22.03 -6.11
CA PRO A 225 11.17 -21.48 -4.77
C PRO A 225 12.64 -21.52 -4.34
N ALA A 226 13.15 -20.40 -3.82
CA ALA A 226 14.55 -20.27 -3.43
C ALA A 226 14.87 -21.03 -2.14
N THR A 227 13.88 -21.21 -1.26
CA THR A 227 14.04 -21.89 0.03
C THR A 227 12.88 -22.86 0.28
N GLN A 228 13.08 -23.81 1.22
CA GLN A 228 12.01 -24.70 1.65
C GLN A 228 10.84 -23.92 2.26
N PHE A 229 11.12 -22.82 2.94
CA PHE A 229 10.07 -21.94 3.46
C PHE A 229 9.20 -21.37 2.33
N VAL A 230 9.80 -20.81 1.29
CA VAL A 230 9.05 -20.27 0.14
C VAL A 230 8.21 -21.35 -0.52
N ALA A 231 8.78 -22.55 -0.74
CA ALA A 231 8.06 -23.69 -1.31
C ALA A 231 6.83 -24.08 -0.48
N SER A 232 6.97 -24.18 0.83
CA SER A 232 5.85 -24.53 1.74
C SER A 232 4.85 -23.41 1.89
N PHE A 233 5.31 -22.17 1.94
CA PHE A 233 4.43 -21.01 2.15
C PHE A 233 3.59 -20.68 0.91
N ILE A 234 4.16 -20.76 -0.30
CA ILE A 234 3.44 -20.43 -1.55
C ILE A 234 2.76 -21.67 -2.16
N GLY A 235 3.33 -22.85 -2.01
CA GLY A 235 2.84 -24.09 -2.62
C GLY A 235 1.78 -24.82 -1.80
N SER A 236 1.46 -24.39 -0.58
CA SER A 236 0.38 -24.96 0.25
C SER A 236 -0.84 -24.06 0.16
N PRO A 237 -1.90 -24.50 -0.55
CA PRO A 237 -3.14 -23.74 -0.70
C PRO A 237 -3.92 -23.65 0.63
#